data_32d4f1d0b55cc931d7967989c3b21733
#
_entry.id   32d4f1d0b55cc931d7967989c3b21733
#
_cell.length_a   1.000
_cell.length_b   1.000
_cell.length_c   1.000
_cell.angle_alpha   90.00
_cell.angle_beta   90.00
_cell.angle_gamma   90.00
#
_symmetry.space_group_name_H-M   'P 1'
#
loop_
_entity.id
_entity.type
_entity.pdbx_description
1 polymer ?
#
loop_
_entity_poly.entity_id
_entity_poly.type
_entity_poly.pdbx_seq_one_letter_code
_entity_poly.pdbx_strand_id
1 'polypeptide(L)'
;MTSAPVATQLKFSLVVPTYNEAGGIEKLVTTLRDVFAANDLDGEIVVVDDNSPDGTGAIVDRLEREGYPVRCLHRPGKMGLSSGVIDGWKFARADSAALGAMDADFSHDATILPRMVQALADGGYGLAVGSRYVPGGGIENWPKRRIITSRVAIALAQPLVPIKDITSGYFLVKREALDGVELDPIGFKIGLEVMAKAHYGRALEVPYVFTDRVAGESKLNQGEIFNYLKQLARIYGARLRGKR
;
A
#
# COMPACT_ATOMS: atom_id res chain seq x y z
N MET A 1 14.11 -30.98 26.48
CA MET A 1 13.85 -30.46 25.12
C MET A 1 12.84 -29.35 25.27
N THR A 2 13.29 -28.12 25.39
CA THR A 2 12.44 -26.94 25.42
C THR A 2 12.04 -26.64 23.98
N SER A 3 10.76 -26.85 23.66
CA SER A 3 10.21 -26.41 22.37
C SER A 3 10.41 -24.88 22.27
N ALA A 4 11.11 -24.44 21.23
CA ALA A 4 11.16 -23.03 20.90
C ALA A 4 9.71 -22.49 20.81
N PRO A 5 9.43 -21.28 21.32
CA PRO A 5 8.10 -20.70 21.16
C PRO A 5 7.79 -20.65 19.68
N VAL A 6 6.63 -21.19 19.28
CA VAL A 6 6.09 -21.04 17.93
C VAL A 6 5.98 -19.52 17.73
N ALA A 7 6.79 -18.97 16.87
CA ALA A 7 6.73 -17.55 16.53
C ALA A 7 5.28 -17.27 16.07
N THR A 8 4.57 -16.44 16.83
CA THR A 8 3.19 -16.08 16.49
C THR A 8 3.23 -15.41 15.14
N GLN A 9 2.61 -16.05 14.14
CA GLN A 9 2.58 -15.56 12.78
C GLN A 9 1.96 -14.16 12.73
N LEU A 10 2.63 -13.21 12.10
CA LEU A 10 2.11 -11.83 11.98
C LEU A 10 0.86 -11.83 11.12
N LYS A 11 -0.27 -11.51 11.72
CA LYS A 11 -1.52 -11.30 10.99
C LYS A 11 -1.53 -9.93 10.33
N PHE A 12 -1.90 -9.87 9.06
CA PHE A 12 -1.96 -8.61 8.32
C PHE A 12 -3.14 -8.52 7.37
N SER A 13 -3.56 -7.30 7.05
CA SER A 13 -4.55 -7.01 6.02
C SER A 13 -3.93 -6.11 4.96
N LEU A 14 -4.01 -6.55 3.70
CA LEU A 14 -3.54 -5.82 2.53
C LEU A 14 -4.73 -5.21 1.80
N VAL A 15 -4.83 -3.89 1.80
CA VAL A 15 -5.91 -3.15 1.14
C VAL A 15 -5.56 -2.89 -0.32
N VAL A 16 -6.49 -3.21 -1.20
CA VAL A 16 -6.40 -3.04 -2.65
C VAL A 16 -7.58 -2.18 -3.12
N PRO A 17 -7.41 -0.85 -3.26
CA PRO A 17 -8.46 0.00 -3.80
C PRO A 17 -8.66 -0.23 -5.29
N THR A 18 -9.92 -0.35 -5.72
CA THR A 18 -10.30 -0.67 -7.11
C THR A 18 -11.33 0.28 -7.68
N TYR A 19 -11.22 0.53 -8.98
CA TYR A 19 -12.26 1.12 -9.81
C TYR A 19 -12.07 0.68 -11.27
N ASN A 20 -12.99 -0.17 -11.78
CA ASN A 20 -12.93 -0.79 -13.11
C ASN A 20 -11.69 -1.68 -13.31
N GLU A 21 -11.54 -2.68 -12.45
CA GLU A 21 -10.42 -3.63 -12.48
C GLU A 21 -10.88 -5.09 -12.73
N ALA A 22 -12.11 -5.29 -13.28
CA ALA A 22 -12.67 -6.63 -13.52
C ALA A 22 -11.75 -7.53 -14.35
N GLY A 23 -11.00 -6.96 -15.31
CA GLY A 23 -10.07 -7.72 -16.16
C GLY A 23 -8.82 -8.28 -15.44
N GLY A 24 -8.50 -7.79 -14.23
CA GLY A 24 -7.29 -8.14 -13.49
C GLY A 24 -7.51 -8.67 -12.09
N ILE A 25 -8.60 -8.27 -11.42
CA ILE A 25 -8.78 -8.47 -9.98
C ILE A 25 -8.75 -9.95 -9.56
N GLU A 26 -9.37 -10.86 -10.31
CA GLU A 26 -9.36 -12.30 -10.01
C GLU A 26 -7.94 -12.86 -10.04
N LYS A 27 -7.16 -12.52 -11.07
CA LYS A 27 -5.76 -12.94 -11.20
C LYS A 27 -4.92 -12.38 -10.05
N LEU A 28 -5.14 -11.10 -9.65
CA LEU A 28 -4.40 -10.49 -8.54
C LEU A 28 -4.69 -11.22 -7.22
N VAL A 29 -5.97 -11.43 -6.89
CA VAL A 29 -6.39 -12.14 -5.67
C VAL A 29 -5.82 -13.56 -5.65
N THR A 30 -5.86 -14.27 -6.78
CA THR A 30 -5.28 -15.61 -6.90
C THR A 30 -3.76 -15.59 -6.67
N THR A 31 -3.05 -14.64 -7.29
CA THR A 31 -1.60 -14.48 -7.11
C THR A 31 -1.24 -14.22 -5.64
N LEU A 32 -1.96 -13.32 -4.98
CA LEU A 32 -1.73 -13.01 -3.56
C LEU A 32 -2.02 -14.20 -2.66
N ARG A 33 -3.13 -14.94 -2.88
CA ARG A 33 -3.43 -16.18 -2.18
C ARG A 33 -2.31 -17.20 -2.31
N ASP A 34 -1.79 -17.38 -3.51
CA ASP A 34 -0.71 -18.34 -3.78
C ASP A 34 0.59 -17.92 -3.08
N VAL A 35 0.91 -16.62 -3.06
CA VAL A 35 2.03 -16.07 -2.28
C VAL A 35 1.83 -16.30 -0.78
N PHE A 36 0.61 -16.10 -0.26
CA PHE A 36 0.30 -16.36 1.16
C PHE A 36 0.50 -17.84 1.50
N ALA A 37 -0.07 -18.74 0.69
CA ALA A 37 0.01 -20.18 0.90
C ALA A 37 1.46 -20.70 0.78
N ALA A 38 2.21 -20.25 -0.23
CA ALA A 38 3.59 -20.70 -0.45
C ALA A 38 4.56 -20.26 0.65
N ASN A 39 4.23 -19.22 1.43
CA ASN A 39 5.08 -18.63 2.47
C ASN A 39 4.47 -18.72 3.87
N ASP A 40 3.40 -19.49 4.05
CA ASP A 40 2.69 -19.65 5.33
C ASP A 40 2.35 -18.30 5.99
N LEU A 41 1.74 -17.38 5.21
CA LEU A 41 1.37 -16.04 5.67
C LEU A 41 -0.09 -16.00 6.11
N ASP A 42 -0.37 -15.47 7.30
CA ASP A 42 -1.73 -15.19 7.78
C ASP A 42 -2.22 -13.83 7.30
N GLY A 43 -2.50 -13.73 6.00
CA GLY A 43 -2.90 -12.51 5.30
C GLY A 43 -4.38 -12.48 4.94
N GLU A 44 -4.99 -11.30 4.99
CA GLU A 44 -6.29 -10.96 4.44
C GLU A 44 -6.12 -9.95 3.30
N ILE A 45 -6.85 -10.14 2.21
CA ILE A 45 -6.94 -9.15 1.13
C ILE A 45 -8.26 -8.39 1.32
N VAL A 46 -8.19 -7.07 1.43
CA VAL A 46 -9.38 -6.21 1.50
C VAL A 46 -9.46 -5.42 0.21
N VAL A 47 -10.33 -5.84 -0.71
CA VAL A 47 -10.62 -5.06 -1.90
C VAL A 47 -11.62 -3.97 -1.55
N VAL A 48 -11.30 -2.71 -1.85
CA VAL A 48 -12.20 -1.58 -1.67
C VAL A 48 -12.68 -1.12 -3.03
N ASP A 49 -13.92 -1.47 -3.36
CA ASP A 49 -14.50 -1.18 -4.65
C ASP A 49 -15.31 0.11 -4.66
N ASP A 50 -14.89 1.07 -5.48
CA ASP A 50 -15.51 2.38 -5.65
C ASP A 50 -16.77 2.35 -6.54
N ASN A 51 -17.63 1.33 -6.34
CA ASN A 51 -18.84 1.10 -7.12
C ASN A 51 -18.53 0.92 -8.61
N SER A 52 -17.65 -0.01 -8.92
CA SER A 52 -17.24 -0.31 -10.29
C SER A 52 -18.38 -0.84 -11.14
N PRO A 53 -18.73 -0.18 -12.27
CA PRO A 53 -19.80 -0.65 -13.15
C PRO A 53 -19.43 -1.89 -13.97
N ASP A 54 -18.15 -2.27 -14.02
CA ASP A 54 -17.65 -3.41 -14.81
C ASP A 54 -17.78 -4.76 -14.10
N GLY A 55 -18.31 -4.77 -12.85
CA GLY A 55 -18.50 -5.98 -12.08
C GLY A 55 -17.32 -6.39 -11.20
N THR A 56 -16.29 -5.54 -11.02
CA THR A 56 -15.13 -5.80 -10.16
C THR A 56 -15.55 -6.32 -8.78
N GLY A 57 -16.44 -5.62 -8.07
CA GLY A 57 -16.88 -6.02 -6.73
C GLY A 57 -17.58 -7.38 -6.72
N ALA A 58 -18.43 -7.67 -7.72
CA ALA A 58 -19.12 -8.97 -7.82
C ALA A 58 -18.15 -10.14 -8.04
N ILE A 59 -17.04 -9.93 -8.74
CA ILE A 59 -15.97 -10.92 -8.88
C ILE A 59 -15.35 -11.20 -7.52
N VAL A 60 -15.07 -10.18 -6.72
CA VAL A 60 -14.47 -10.34 -5.39
C VAL A 60 -15.42 -11.06 -4.44
N ASP A 61 -16.72 -10.72 -4.43
CA ASP A 61 -17.75 -11.40 -3.64
C ASP A 61 -17.87 -12.91 -3.99
N ARG A 62 -17.66 -13.25 -5.26
CA ARG A 62 -17.59 -14.65 -5.69
C ARG A 62 -16.37 -15.35 -5.11
N LEU A 63 -15.18 -14.74 -5.21
CA LEU A 63 -13.95 -15.31 -4.67
C LEU A 63 -14.00 -15.49 -3.15
N GLU A 64 -14.61 -14.54 -2.42
CA GLU A 64 -14.84 -14.67 -0.97
C GLU A 64 -15.69 -15.91 -0.66
N ARG A 65 -16.82 -16.12 -1.38
CA ARG A 65 -17.68 -17.31 -1.24
C ARG A 65 -16.97 -18.61 -1.62
N GLU A 66 -16.00 -18.58 -2.52
CA GLU A 66 -15.16 -19.71 -2.91
C GLU A 66 -14.03 -20.00 -1.88
N GLY A 67 -13.95 -19.21 -0.79
CA GLY A 67 -12.99 -19.43 0.31
C GLY A 67 -11.62 -18.82 0.09
N TYR A 68 -11.48 -17.86 -0.83
CA TYR A 68 -10.26 -17.08 -0.94
C TYR A 68 -10.10 -16.15 0.27
N PRO A 69 -8.86 -15.81 0.71
CA PRO A 69 -8.63 -14.91 1.83
C PRO A 69 -8.88 -13.44 1.43
N VAL A 70 -10.04 -13.17 0.86
CA VAL A 70 -10.42 -11.84 0.33
C VAL A 70 -11.79 -11.44 0.84
N ARG A 71 -11.97 -10.15 1.09
CA ARG A 71 -13.28 -9.53 1.40
C ARG A 71 -13.44 -8.26 0.59
N CYS A 72 -14.67 -7.94 0.20
CA CYS A 72 -15.00 -6.73 -0.54
C CYS A 72 -15.69 -5.69 0.36
N LEU A 73 -15.13 -4.47 0.37
CA LEU A 73 -15.81 -3.29 0.89
C LEU A 73 -16.39 -2.51 -0.30
N HIS A 74 -17.71 -2.59 -0.49
CA HIS A 74 -18.40 -1.80 -1.51
C HIS A 74 -18.63 -0.38 -1.03
N ARG A 75 -18.11 0.60 -1.75
CA ARG A 75 -18.37 2.02 -1.48
C ARG A 75 -19.46 2.58 -2.41
N PRO A 76 -20.18 3.65 -2.01
CA PRO A 76 -21.31 4.14 -2.81
C PRO A 76 -20.92 4.77 -4.14
N GLY A 77 -19.64 5.05 -4.38
CA GLY A 77 -19.15 5.68 -5.61
C GLY A 77 -17.65 5.95 -5.58
N LYS A 78 -17.13 6.61 -6.61
CA LYS A 78 -15.71 6.94 -6.76
C LYS A 78 -15.29 8.00 -5.75
N MET A 79 -14.76 7.57 -4.60
CA MET A 79 -14.36 8.44 -3.48
C MET A 79 -12.85 8.66 -3.40
N GLY A 80 -12.07 8.00 -4.24
CA GLY A 80 -10.62 8.18 -4.36
C GLY A 80 -9.78 7.16 -3.59
N LEU A 81 -8.55 6.95 -4.09
CA LEU A 81 -7.65 5.89 -3.66
C LEU A 81 -7.29 6.00 -2.17
N SER A 82 -6.85 7.17 -1.71
CA SER A 82 -6.38 7.31 -0.33
C SER A 82 -7.48 7.10 0.71
N SER A 83 -8.69 7.61 0.44
CA SER A 83 -9.85 7.33 1.30
C SER A 83 -10.22 5.85 1.27
N GLY A 84 -10.07 5.19 0.09
CA GLY A 84 -10.28 3.75 -0.04
C GLY A 84 -9.36 2.94 0.85
N VAL A 85 -8.08 3.30 0.90
CA VAL A 85 -7.13 2.62 1.80
C VAL A 85 -7.52 2.81 3.26
N ILE A 86 -7.89 4.03 3.68
CA ILE A 86 -8.30 4.31 5.07
C ILE A 86 -9.57 3.53 5.44
N ASP A 87 -10.56 3.52 4.57
CA ASP A 87 -11.81 2.79 4.81
C ASP A 87 -11.56 1.27 4.83
N GLY A 88 -10.68 0.76 3.94
CA GLY A 88 -10.25 -0.62 3.96
C GLY A 88 -9.55 -1.02 5.25
N TRP A 89 -8.70 -0.15 5.83
CA TRP A 89 -8.06 -0.41 7.13
C TRP A 89 -9.04 -0.46 8.28
N LYS A 90 -10.10 0.36 8.25
CA LYS A 90 -11.19 0.28 9.24
C LYS A 90 -12.02 -1.00 9.10
N PHE A 91 -12.18 -1.48 7.87
CA PHE A 91 -12.92 -2.70 7.55
C PHE A 91 -12.10 -3.97 7.79
N ALA A 92 -10.77 -3.89 7.76
CA ALA A 92 -9.85 -4.99 7.99
C ALA A 92 -10.12 -5.71 9.31
N ARG A 93 -9.82 -7.00 9.36
CA ARG A 93 -10.01 -7.80 10.58
C ARG A 93 -9.29 -7.16 11.78
N ALA A 94 -9.96 -7.20 12.94
CA ALA A 94 -9.52 -6.49 14.14
C ALA A 94 -8.17 -7.01 14.69
N ASP A 95 -7.85 -8.27 14.45
CA ASP A 95 -6.64 -8.94 14.94
C ASP A 95 -5.43 -8.81 13.98
N SER A 96 -5.56 -8.08 12.87
CA SER A 96 -4.41 -7.76 12.02
C SER A 96 -3.45 -6.82 12.75
N ALA A 97 -2.25 -7.32 13.01
CA ALA A 97 -1.17 -6.56 13.64
C ALA A 97 -0.48 -5.59 12.65
N ALA A 98 -0.64 -5.83 11.33
CA ALA A 98 -0.15 -4.92 10.30
C ALA A 98 -1.21 -4.63 9.25
N LEU A 99 -1.15 -3.42 8.70
CA LEU A 99 -2.03 -2.90 7.65
C LEU A 99 -1.19 -2.51 6.44
N GLY A 100 -1.65 -2.84 5.26
CA GLY A 100 -0.94 -2.51 4.02
C GLY A 100 -1.82 -1.90 2.96
N ALA A 101 -1.16 -1.42 1.90
CA ALA A 101 -1.79 -0.99 0.68
C ALA A 101 -1.01 -1.47 -0.53
N MET A 102 -1.71 -1.73 -1.64
CA MET A 102 -1.16 -2.14 -2.92
C MET A 102 -2.11 -1.73 -4.04
N ASP A 103 -1.59 -1.32 -5.20
CA ASP A 103 -2.43 -1.05 -6.37
C ASP A 103 -2.90 -2.37 -7.04
N ALA A 104 -4.04 -2.34 -7.72
CA ALA A 104 -4.67 -3.51 -8.35
C ALA A 104 -4.10 -3.89 -9.73
N ASP A 105 -3.20 -3.09 -10.30
CA ASP A 105 -2.81 -3.08 -11.72
C ASP A 105 -1.56 -3.90 -12.06
N PHE A 106 -1.13 -4.81 -11.19
CA PHE A 106 0.09 -5.63 -11.33
C PHE A 106 1.40 -4.85 -11.47
N SER A 107 1.40 -3.55 -11.19
CA SER A 107 2.63 -2.76 -11.19
C SER A 107 3.52 -3.05 -9.97
N HIS A 108 2.95 -3.67 -8.94
CA HIS A 108 3.62 -4.08 -7.72
C HIS A 108 3.89 -5.59 -7.72
N ASP A 109 5.12 -5.97 -7.43
CA ASP A 109 5.53 -7.37 -7.37
C ASP A 109 5.08 -8.01 -6.04
N ALA A 110 4.11 -8.93 -6.11
CA ALA A 110 3.61 -9.64 -4.94
C ALA A 110 4.67 -10.53 -4.28
N THR A 111 5.72 -10.93 -4.99
CA THR A 111 6.76 -11.84 -4.48
C THR A 111 7.63 -11.22 -3.40
N ILE A 112 7.63 -9.90 -3.24
CA ILE A 112 8.37 -9.22 -2.15
C ILE A 112 7.58 -9.18 -0.83
N LEU A 113 6.28 -9.48 -0.86
CA LEU A 113 5.40 -9.40 0.32
C LEU A 113 5.88 -10.25 1.49
N PRO A 114 6.34 -11.50 1.31
CA PRO A 114 6.86 -12.31 2.42
C PRO A 114 8.02 -11.62 3.15
N ARG A 115 8.92 -10.97 2.43
CA ARG A 115 10.03 -10.21 3.04
C ARG A 115 9.54 -8.98 3.80
N MET A 116 8.48 -8.32 3.31
CA MET A 116 7.87 -7.18 4.01
C MET A 116 7.21 -7.63 5.31
N VAL A 117 6.44 -8.72 5.27
CA VAL A 117 5.78 -9.31 6.44
C VAL A 117 6.81 -9.76 7.47
N GLN A 118 7.84 -10.49 7.05
CA GLN A 118 8.92 -10.97 7.92
C GLN A 118 9.62 -9.81 8.66
N ALA A 119 9.91 -8.71 7.97
CA ALA A 119 10.54 -7.53 8.58
C ALA A 119 9.72 -6.95 9.74
N LEU A 120 8.40 -6.97 9.63
CA LEU A 120 7.51 -6.51 10.70
C LEU A 120 7.37 -7.57 11.82
N ALA A 121 7.34 -8.86 11.45
CA ALA A 121 7.22 -9.98 12.39
C ALA A 121 8.43 -10.08 13.33
N ASP A 122 9.64 -9.93 12.81
CA ASP A 122 10.89 -10.00 13.59
C ASP A 122 11.05 -8.83 14.59
N GLY A 123 10.11 -7.87 14.58
CA GLY A 123 10.10 -6.73 15.52
C GLY A 123 11.15 -5.66 15.25
N GLY A 124 12.00 -5.84 14.22
CA GLY A 124 13.05 -4.87 13.89
C GLY A 124 12.55 -3.61 13.18
N TYR A 125 11.37 -3.70 12.54
CA TYR A 125 10.79 -2.63 11.72
C TYR A 125 9.31 -2.47 12.02
N GLY A 126 8.83 -1.23 12.01
CA GLY A 126 7.40 -0.91 12.11
C GLY A 126 6.76 -0.54 10.77
N LEU A 127 7.59 -0.37 9.73
CA LEU A 127 7.16 -0.08 8.36
C LEU A 127 8.03 -0.86 7.37
N ALA A 128 7.41 -1.47 6.36
CA ALA A 128 8.08 -2.05 5.20
C ALA A 128 7.51 -1.41 3.92
N VAL A 129 8.38 -0.98 3.01
CA VAL A 129 8.02 -0.27 1.78
C VAL A 129 8.61 -1.00 0.59
N GLY A 130 7.78 -1.36 -0.40
CA GLY A 130 8.28 -1.76 -1.70
C GLY A 130 8.93 -0.57 -2.39
N SER A 131 10.21 -0.67 -2.75
CA SER A 131 11.00 0.47 -3.21
C SER A 131 11.62 0.23 -4.58
N ARG A 132 11.46 1.22 -5.45
CA ARG A 132 12.04 1.29 -6.80
C ARG A 132 13.43 1.92 -6.82
N TYR A 133 13.82 2.58 -5.72
CA TYR A 133 14.99 3.47 -5.67
C TYR A 133 16.09 3.01 -4.71
N VAL A 134 16.00 1.79 -4.20
CA VAL A 134 17.08 1.12 -3.46
C VAL A 134 17.84 0.14 -4.39
N PRO A 135 19.07 -0.28 -4.05
CA PRO A 135 19.80 -1.28 -4.84
C PRO A 135 18.96 -2.55 -5.07
N GLY A 136 18.85 -2.96 -6.32
CA GLY A 136 18.00 -4.07 -6.76
C GLY A 136 16.56 -3.66 -7.13
N GLY A 137 16.14 -2.42 -6.85
CA GLY A 137 14.90 -1.86 -7.34
C GLY A 137 15.04 -1.20 -8.71
N GLY A 138 13.94 -1.02 -9.41
CA GLY A 138 13.96 -0.43 -10.75
C GLY A 138 12.59 0.02 -11.24
N ILE A 139 12.59 0.63 -12.40
CA ILE A 139 11.38 1.06 -13.11
C ILE A 139 11.55 0.70 -14.58
N GLU A 140 10.61 -0.05 -15.11
CA GLU A 140 10.56 -0.42 -16.52
C GLU A 140 9.44 0.32 -17.24
N ASN A 141 9.69 0.62 -18.51
CA ASN A 141 8.72 1.19 -19.46
C ASN A 141 8.16 2.58 -19.11
N TRP A 142 8.76 3.31 -18.15
CA TRP A 142 8.34 4.69 -17.91
C TRP A 142 8.95 5.68 -18.90
N PRO A 143 8.19 6.64 -19.41
CA PRO A 143 8.74 7.77 -20.11
C PRO A 143 9.71 8.55 -19.22
N LYS A 144 10.82 9.03 -19.79
CA LYS A 144 11.84 9.82 -19.05
C LYS A 144 11.24 10.98 -18.24
N ARG A 145 10.22 11.65 -18.80
CA ARG A 145 9.48 12.72 -18.13
C ARG A 145 8.86 12.24 -16.80
N ARG A 146 8.25 11.06 -16.78
CA ARG A 146 7.62 10.49 -15.56
C ARG A 146 8.67 10.14 -14.51
N ILE A 147 9.84 9.64 -14.92
CA ILE A 147 10.96 9.36 -14.02
C ILE A 147 11.45 10.65 -13.38
N ILE A 148 11.66 11.72 -14.16
CA ILE A 148 12.11 13.03 -13.65
C ILE A 148 11.07 13.58 -12.67
N THR A 149 9.78 13.59 -13.02
CA THR A 149 8.71 14.07 -12.14
C THR A 149 8.68 13.29 -10.83
N SER A 150 8.83 11.96 -10.87
CA SER A 150 8.88 11.13 -9.67
C SER A 150 10.09 11.47 -8.79
N ARG A 151 11.28 11.64 -9.38
CA ARG A 151 12.50 12.02 -8.64
C ARG A 151 12.40 13.41 -8.00
N VAL A 152 11.81 14.37 -8.71
CA VAL A 152 11.54 15.70 -8.15
C VAL A 152 10.57 15.61 -6.97
N ALA A 153 9.48 14.84 -7.12
CA ALA A 153 8.52 14.63 -6.04
C ALA A 153 9.20 14.01 -4.80
N ILE A 154 10.04 12.99 -5.00
CA ILE A 154 10.81 12.37 -3.92
C ILE A 154 11.76 13.39 -3.27
N ALA A 155 12.53 14.16 -4.05
CA ALA A 155 13.46 15.14 -3.51
C ALA A 155 12.76 16.20 -2.64
N LEU A 156 11.57 16.63 -3.02
CA LEU A 156 10.75 17.56 -2.24
C LEU A 156 10.26 16.96 -0.91
N ALA A 157 10.02 15.65 -0.86
CA ALA A 157 9.53 14.95 0.33
C ALA A 157 10.67 14.40 1.21
N GLN A 158 11.87 14.21 0.67
CA GLN A 158 13.02 13.59 1.32
C GLN A 158 13.37 14.19 2.70
N PRO A 159 13.27 15.53 2.94
CA PRO A 159 13.55 16.08 4.27
C PRO A 159 12.53 15.66 5.35
N LEU A 160 11.39 15.12 4.96
CA LEU A 160 10.36 14.66 5.92
C LEU A 160 10.71 13.31 6.55
N VAL A 161 11.25 12.37 5.77
CA VAL A 161 11.56 11.01 6.23
C VAL A 161 12.74 10.40 5.46
N PRO A 162 13.55 9.54 6.10
CA PRO A 162 14.72 8.91 5.47
C PRO A 162 14.34 7.67 4.63
N ILE A 163 13.29 7.77 3.79
CA ILE A 163 12.81 6.71 2.90
C ILE A 163 13.08 7.15 1.46
N LYS A 164 13.78 6.33 0.66
CA LYS A 164 14.16 6.67 -0.71
C LYS A 164 12.96 6.68 -1.66
N ASP A 165 12.01 5.76 -1.46
CA ASP A 165 10.78 5.73 -2.26
C ASP A 165 9.55 6.18 -1.46
N ILE A 166 9.58 7.42 -0.98
CA ILE A 166 8.47 8.02 -0.23
C ILE A 166 7.17 8.16 -1.05
N THR A 167 7.23 7.94 -2.35
CA THR A 167 6.07 7.98 -3.25
C THR A 167 5.47 6.62 -3.56
N SER A 168 6.00 5.55 -2.95
CA SER A 168 5.48 4.20 -3.14
C SER A 168 4.05 4.07 -2.61
N GLY A 169 3.18 3.40 -3.37
CA GLY A 169 1.85 2.97 -2.94
C GLY A 169 1.83 1.56 -2.34
N TYR A 170 2.99 0.88 -2.32
CA TYR A 170 3.13 -0.48 -1.82
C TYR A 170 3.89 -0.50 -0.50
N PHE A 171 3.17 -0.71 0.60
CA PHE A 171 3.76 -0.73 1.93
C PHE A 171 2.93 -1.55 2.92
N LEU A 172 3.57 -1.98 4.01
CA LEU A 172 2.96 -2.53 5.22
C LEU A 172 3.42 -1.69 6.42
N VAL A 173 2.52 -1.35 7.32
CA VAL A 173 2.79 -0.65 8.57
C VAL A 173 2.18 -1.39 9.74
N LYS A 174 2.87 -1.49 10.87
CA LYS A 174 2.26 -2.03 12.09
C LYS A 174 1.06 -1.20 12.50
N ARG A 175 -0.04 -1.85 12.88
CA ARG A 175 -1.26 -1.16 13.31
C ARG A 175 -0.99 -0.21 14.47
N GLU A 176 -0.20 -0.63 15.46
CA GLU A 176 0.19 0.19 16.60
C GLU A 176 0.92 1.49 16.22
N ALA A 177 1.63 1.50 15.09
CA ALA A 177 2.30 2.70 14.58
C ALA A 177 1.32 3.78 14.09
N LEU A 178 0.06 3.43 13.91
CA LEU A 178 -1.02 4.34 13.50
C LEU A 178 -1.86 4.83 14.69
N ASP A 179 -1.60 4.35 15.91
CA ASP A 179 -2.36 4.73 17.09
C ASP A 179 -2.20 6.23 17.37
N GLY A 180 -3.33 6.93 17.46
CA GLY A 180 -3.36 8.38 17.66
C GLY A 180 -2.94 9.21 16.44
N VAL A 181 -2.67 8.59 15.29
CA VAL A 181 -2.28 9.28 14.06
C VAL A 181 -3.52 9.67 13.26
N GLU A 182 -3.72 10.96 13.06
CA GLU A 182 -4.75 11.48 12.18
C GLU A 182 -4.25 11.52 10.74
N LEU A 183 -4.78 10.62 9.90
CA LEU A 183 -4.51 10.55 8.46
C LEU A 183 -5.60 11.31 7.70
N ASP A 184 -5.19 12.33 6.96
CA ASP A 184 -6.07 13.15 6.12
C ASP A 184 -5.36 13.45 4.78
N PRO A 185 -5.17 12.39 3.96
CA PRO A 185 -4.41 12.49 2.71
C PRO A 185 -5.18 13.28 1.64
N ILE A 186 -4.44 14.04 0.84
CA ILE A 186 -4.96 14.75 -0.32
C ILE A 186 -4.56 13.98 -1.59
N GLY A 187 -5.54 13.62 -2.43
CA GLY A 187 -5.28 12.84 -3.65
C GLY A 187 -4.98 11.37 -3.37
N PHE A 188 -4.01 10.78 -4.10
CA PHE A 188 -3.75 9.33 -4.06
C PHE A 188 -2.48 8.92 -3.27
N LYS A 189 -1.81 9.85 -2.56
CA LYS A 189 -0.51 9.59 -1.91
C LYS A 189 -0.63 9.30 -0.41
N ILE A 190 -1.45 8.32 -0.05
CA ILE A 190 -1.60 7.86 1.34
C ILE A 190 -0.26 7.40 1.93
N GLY A 191 0.60 6.72 1.15
CA GLY A 191 1.92 6.27 1.60
C GLY A 191 2.79 7.39 2.11
N LEU A 192 2.81 8.56 1.45
CA LEU A 192 3.54 9.75 1.91
C LEU A 192 3.09 10.17 3.32
N GLU A 193 1.79 10.17 3.57
CA GLU A 193 1.25 10.60 4.86
C GLU A 193 1.58 9.61 5.98
N VAL A 194 1.44 8.32 5.71
CA VAL A 194 1.85 7.26 6.64
C VAL A 194 3.34 7.36 6.97
N MET A 195 4.20 7.45 5.94
CA MET A 195 5.65 7.54 6.12
C MET A 195 6.06 8.80 6.88
N ALA A 196 5.30 9.89 6.77
CA ALA A 196 5.61 11.15 7.45
C ALA A 196 5.05 11.27 8.87
N LYS A 197 3.95 10.58 9.19
CA LYS A 197 3.21 10.77 10.45
C LYS A 197 3.21 9.56 11.38
N ALA A 198 3.26 8.32 10.84
CA ALA A 198 3.15 7.12 11.66
C ALA A 198 4.37 6.91 12.58
N HIS A 199 4.13 6.29 13.75
CA HIS A 199 5.14 6.06 14.79
C HIS A 199 5.85 4.71 14.60
N TYR A 200 6.38 4.43 13.41
CA TYR A 200 6.94 3.12 13.05
C TYR A 200 8.38 2.86 13.52
N GLY A 201 9.07 3.86 14.10
CA GLY A 201 10.47 3.71 14.51
C GLY A 201 11.41 3.50 13.32
N ARG A 202 11.63 2.24 12.90
CA ARG A 202 12.48 1.87 11.75
C ARG A 202 11.66 1.42 10.56
N ALA A 203 12.12 1.78 9.37
CA ALA A 203 11.55 1.34 8.11
C ALA A 203 12.53 0.45 7.33
N LEU A 204 12.02 -0.60 6.66
CA LEU A 204 12.73 -1.38 5.67
C LEU A 204 12.22 -1.03 4.26
N GLU A 205 13.12 -0.74 3.34
CA GLU A 205 12.80 -0.66 1.92
C GLU A 205 13.18 -1.98 1.23
N VAL A 206 12.19 -2.65 0.64
CA VAL A 206 12.37 -3.92 -0.09
C VAL A 206 12.42 -3.61 -1.58
N PRO A 207 13.52 -3.92 -2.28
CA PRO A 207 13.62 -3.63 -3.71
C PRO A 207 12.64 -4.44 -4.54
N TYR A 208 12.03 -3.80 -5.54
CA TYR A 208 11.29 -4.46 -6.61
C TYR A 208 11.38 -3.66 -7.91
N VAL A 209 11.12 -4.32 -9.02
CA VAL A 209 11.03 -3.65 -10.32
C VAL A 209 9.56 -3.31 -10.59
N PHE A 210 9.29 -2.02 -10.70
CA PHE A 210 7.98 -1.52 -11.08
C PHE A 210 7.82 -1.61 -12.59
N THR A 211 6.88 -2.40 -13.04
CA THR A 211 6.54 -2.49 -14.47
C THR A 211 5.27 -1.69 -14.73
N ASP A 212 5.30 -0.78 -15.72
CA ASP A 212 4.10 0.01 -16.03
C ASP A 212 2.99 -0.91 -16.56
N ARG A 213 1.76 -0.59 -16.20
CA ARG A 213 0.60 -1.36 -16.65
C ARG A 213 0.53 -1.40 -18.18
N VAL A 214 0.07 -2.54 -18.69
CA VAL A 214 -0.05 -2.77 -20.15
C VAL A 214 -1.21 -1.96 -20.75
N ALA A 215 -2.21 -1.55 -19.94
CA ALA A 215 -3.37 -0.78 -20.35
C ALA A 215 -3.83 0.19 -19.24
N GLY A 216 -4.37 1.34 -19.63
CA GLY A 216 -4.93 2.35 -18.73
C GLY A 216 -4.21 3.70 -18.79
N GLU A 217 -4.93 4.77 -18.45
CA GLU A 217 -4.37 6.13 -18.40
C GLU A 217 -3.57 6.37 -17.12
N SER A 218 -2.46 7.12 -17.24
CA SER A 218 -1.66 7.54 -16.09
C SER A 218 -2.50 8.46 -15.19
N LYS A 219 -2.59 8.13 -13.91
CA LYS A 219 -3.25 8.98 -12.88
C LYS A 219 -2.53 10.32 -12.68
N LEU A 220 -1.33 10.50 -13.24
CA LEU A 220 -0.55 11.72 -13.09
C LEU A 220 -1.06 12.82 -14.04
N ASN A 221 -1.95 13.67 -13.53
CA ASN A 221 -2.41 14.89 -14.18
C ASN A 221 -1.99 16.14 -13.38
N GLN A 222 -2.24 17.34 -13.89
CA GLN A 222 -1.87 18.60 -13.24
C GLN A 222 -2.54 18.76 -11.86
N GLY A 223 -3.78 18.28 -11.71
CA GLY A 223 -4.51 18.30 -10.44
C GLY A 223 -3.80 17.45 -9.37
N GLU A 224 -3.28 16.29 -9.74
CA GLU A 224 -2.56 15.43 -8.80
C GLU A 224 -1.20 15.99 -8.39
N ILE A 225 -0.51 16.71 -9.27
CA ILE A 225 0.71 17.44 -8.91
C ILE A 225 0.37 18.53 -7.88
N PHE A 226 -0.71 19.27 -8.10
CA PHE A 226 -1.17 20.30 -7.16
C PHE A 226 -1.57 19.71 -5.80
N ASN A 227 -2.33 18.61 -5.80
CA ASN A 227 -2.70 17.86 -4.61
C ASN A 227 -1.47 17.41 -3.82
N TYR A 228 -0.45 16.89 -4.51
CA TYR A 228 0.80 16.47 -3.91
C TYR A 228 1.53 17.63 -3.23
N LEU A 229 1.66 18.77 -3.90
CA LEU A 229 2.32 19.97 -3.33
C LEU A 229 1.54 20.51 -2.14
N LYS A 230 0.21 20.52 -2.21
CA LYS A 230 -0.66 20.93 -1.08
C LYS A 230 -0.49 19.98 0.12
N GLN A 231 -0.43 18.67 -0.10
CA GLN A 231 -0.19 17.69 0.95
C GLN A 231 1.20 17.89 1.58
N LEU A 232 2.26 18.09 0.78
CA LEU A 232 3.60 18.39 1.29
C LEU A 232 3.61 19.66 2.15
N ALA A 233 3.04 20.75 1.66
CA ALA A 233 2.99 22.02 2.41
C ALA A 233 2.28 21.85 3.77
N ARG A 234 1.22 21.02 3.80
CA ARG A 234 0.47 20.71 5.01
C ARG A 234 1.31 19.90 6.02
N ILE A 235 2.02 18.87 5.55
CA ILE A 235 2.89 18.04 6.40
C ILE A 235 4.06 18.89 6.94
N TYR A 236 4.72 19.69 6.10
CA TYR A 236 5.76 20.61 6.54
C TYR A 236 5.24 21.62 7.57
N GLY A 237 4.09 22.23 7.32
CA GLY A 237 3.47 23.18 8.24
C GLY A 237 3.10 22.55 9.58
N ALA A 238 2.64 21.29 9.61
CA ALA A 238 2.36 20.57 10.85
C ALA A 238 3.65 20.31 11.64
N ARG A 239 4.71 19.88 10.96
CA ARG A 239 6.02 19.62 11.58
C ARG A 239 6.66 20.88 12.18
N LEU A 240 6.57 22.03 11.49
CA LEU A 240 7.06 23.32 11.99
C LEU A 240 6.30 23.80 13.22
N ARG A 241 5.02 23.44 13.36
CA ARG A 241 4.18 23.77 14.53
C ARG A 241 4.32 22.76 15.69
N GLY A 242 5.26 21.81 15.60
CA GLY A 242 5.47 20.77 16.62
C GLY A 242 4.33 19.75 16.74
N LYS A 243 3.40 19.72 15.79
CA LYS A 243 2.37 18.69 15.66
C LYS A 243 2.95 17.55 14.82
N ARG A 244 3.36 16.47 15.50
CA ARG A 244 3.67 15.18 14.84
C ARG A 244 2.41 14.40 14.61
#